data_c03ed130b69ab5d7be6b662b8ab39668
#
_entry.id   c03ed130b69ab5d7be6b662b8ab39668
#
_cell.length_a   1.000
_cell.length_b   1.000
_cell.length_c   1.000
_cell.angle_alpha   90.00
_cell.angle_beta   90.00
_cell.angle_gamma   90.00
#
_symmetry.space_group_name_H-M   'P 1'
#
loop_
_entity.id
_entity.type
_entity.pdbx_description
1 polymer ?
#
loop_
_entity_poly.entity_id
_entity_poly.type
_entity_poly.pdbx_seq_one_letter_code
_entity_poly.pdbx_strand_id
1 'polypeptide(L)'
;MKSADNLFDKHRRASGGMNGGQPYDWTGMNIALIRRIHNHGLPATQAELIAEMQDWFAGQTGGKRIPDSRSIRRRVTPIWHELRRDSI
;
A
#
# COMPACT_ATOMS: atom_id res chain seq x y z
N MET A 1 17.92 -5.26 -15.75
CA MET A 1 17.67 -5.46 -14.39
C MET A 1 18.08 -4.33 -13.54
N LYS A 2 19.35 -3.99 -13.50
CA LYS A 2 19.78 -2.90 -12.72
C LYS A 2 19.16 -1.61 -13.10
N SER A 3 18.97 -1.41 -14.39
CA SER A 3 18.37 -0.17 -14.84
C SER A 3 16.94 -0.06 -14.37
N ALA A 4 16.26 -1.17 -14.24
CA ALA A 4 14.90 -1.15 -13.74
C ALA A 4 14.88 -0.75 -12.28
N ASP A 5 15.81 -1.26 -11.51
CA ASP A 5 15.91 -0.91 -10.13
C ASP A 5 16.23 0.55 -9.94
N ASN A 6 17.16 1.05 -10.72
CA ASN A 6 17.52 2.44 -10.64
C ASN A 6 16.38 3.35 -11.00
N LEU A 7 15.65 2.96 -12.00
CA LEU A 7 14.53 3.73 -12.44
C LEU A 7 13.48 3.82 -11.35
N PHE A 8 13.26 2.72 -10.71
CA PHE A 8 12.27 2.64 -9.65
C PHE A 8 12.66 3.53 -8.47
N ASP A 9 13.90 3.45 -8.07
CA ASP A 9 14.41 4.27 -7.01
C ASP A 9 14.31 5.73 -7.31
N LYS A 10 14.71 6.10 -8.50
CA LYS A 10 14.68 7.45 -8.95
C LYS A 10 13.27 7.97 -8.94
N HIS A 11 12.38 7.15 -9.40
CA HIS A 11 10.98 7.50 -9.48
C HIS A 11 10.43 7.75 -8.08
N ARG A 12 10.78 6.90 -7.15
CA ARG A 12 10.29 7.02 -5.80
C ARG A 12 10.77 8.30 -5.16
N ARG A 13 12.02 8.63 -5.37
CA ARG A 13 12.58 9.84 -4.83
C ARG A 13 11.92 11.06 -5.41
N ALA A 14 11.75 11.04 -6.70
CA ALA A 14 11.11 12.15 -7.38
C ALA A 14 9.69 12.30 -6.89
N SER A 15 9.01 11.20 -6.75
CA SER A 15 7.66 11.21 -6.25
C SER A 15 7.58 11.85 -4.89
N GLY A 16 8.49 11.47 -4.03
CA GLY A 16 8.50 12.01 -2.70
C GLY A 16 8.69 13.50 -2.70
N GLY A 17 9.58 13.97 -3.58
CA GLY A 17 9.84 15.37 -3.65
C GLY A 17 8.74 16.15 -4.31
N MET A 18 8.15 15.56 -5.33
CA MET A 18 7.13 16.24 -6.08
C MET A 18 5.79 16.22 -5.43
N ASN A 19 5.54 15.21 -4.67
CA ASN A 19 4.24 15.04 -4.07
C ASN A 19 4.09 15.75 -2.77
N GLY A 20 4.39 17.00 -2.76
CA GLY A 20 4.18 17.77 -1.58
C GLY A 20 2.75 17.72 -1.12
N GLY A 21 1.84 17.51 -2.04
CA GLY A 21 0.44 17.46 -1.71
C GLY A 21 -0.03 16.10 -1.23
N GLN A 22 0.84 15.11 -1.33
CA GLN A 22 0.46 13.75 -0.93
C GLN A 22 1.13 13.41 0.38
N PRO A 23 0.38 13.48 1.48
CA PRO A 23 0.98 13.25 2.80
C PRO A 23 1.34 11.80 3.06
N TYR A 24 0.81 10.88 2.25
CA TYR A 24 1.02 9.46 2.50
C TYR A 24 1.65 8.77 1.31
N ASP A 25 2.45 7.75 1.60
CA ASP A 25 3.13 6.98 0.57
C ASP A 25 2.21 5.87 0.06
N TRP A 26 1.27 6.24 -0.80
CA TRP A 26 0.32 5.27 -1.32
C TRP A 26 0.97 4.23 -2.21
N THR A 27 2.00 4.61 -2.94
CA THR A 27 2.72 3.67 -3.77
C THR A 27 3.38 2.60 -2.91
N GLY A 28 4.00 3.02 -1.82
CA GLY A 28 4.61 2.08 -0.89
C GLY A 28 3.58 1.15 -0.29
N MET A 29 2.41 1.71 0.06
CA MET A 29 1.34 0.87 0.58
C MET A 29 0.91 -0.18 -0.44
N ASN A 30 0.80 0.21 -1.70
CA ASN A 30 0.41 -0.73 -2.73
C ASN A 30 1.41 -1.87 -2.87
N ILE A 31 2.68 -1.56 -2.78
CA ILE A 31 3.72 -2.57 -2.83
C ILE A 31 3.61 -3.51 -1.63
N ALA A 32 3.40 -2.94 -0.46
CA ALA A 32 3.24 -3.75 0.75
C ALA A 32 2.02 -4.65 0.64
N LEU A 33 0.95 -4.11 0.08
CA LEU A 33 -0.28 -4.85 -0.12
C LEU A 33 -0.05 -6.04 -1.05
N ILE A 34 0.62 -5.80 -2.16
CA ILE A 34 0.91 -6.86 -3.12
C ILE A 34 1.76 -7.94 -2.49
N ARG A 35 2.78 -7.53 -1.74
CA ARG A 35 3.64 -8.47 -1.06
C ARG A 35 2.87 -9.32 -0.05
N ARG A 36 2.02 -8.67 0.70
CA ARG A 36 1.23 -9.37 1.70
C ARG A 36 0.37 -10.43 1.05
N ILE A 37 -0.30 -10.08 -0.03
CA ILE A 37 -1.18 -11.00 -0.72
C ILE A 37 -0.40 -12.12 -1.39
N HIS A 38 0.73 -11.78 -1.97
CA HIS A 38 1.58 -12.76 -2.63
C HIS A 38 2.11 -13.80 -1.63
N ASN A 39 2.51 -13.35 -0.46
CA ASN A 39 3.14 -14.22 0.52
C ASN A 39 2.14 -14.97 1.40
N HIS A 40 1.01 -14.37 1.68
CA HIS A 40 0.07 -14.94 2.65
C HIS A 40 -1.35 -15.09 2.16
N GLY A 41 -1.62 -14.64 0.95
CA GLY A 41 -2.98 -14.67 0.43
C GLY A 41 -3.83 -13.58 1.03
N LEU A 42 -5.10 -13.59 0.67
CA LEU A 42 -6.03 -12.61 1.19
C LEU A 42 -6.46 -12.98 2.61
N PRO A 43 -6.59 -12.00 3.49
CA PRO A 43 -7.13 -12.29 4.81
C PRO A 43 -8.64 -12.57 4.71
N ALA A 44 -9.22 -12.99 5.81
CA ALA A 44 -10.62 -13.33 5.82
C ALA A 44 -11.53 -12.16 5.53
N THR A 45 -11.16 -10.97 5.99
CA THR A 45 -12.00 -9.79 5.81
C THR A 45 -11.19 -8.62 5.29
N GLN A 46 -11.91 -7.71 4.63
CA GLN A 46 -11.29 -6.49 4.16
C GLN A 46 -10.80 -5.65 5.32
N ALA A 47 -11.52 -5.68 6.43
CA ALA A 47 -11.14 -4.91 7.61
C ALA A 47 -9.76 -5.32 8.11
N GLU A 48 -9.45 -6.60 8.05
CA GLU A 48 -8.13 -7.08 8.45
C GLU A 48 -7.06 -6.52 7.54
N LEU A 49 -7.33 -6.50 6.26
CA LEU A 49 -6.35 -5.98 5.31
C LEU A 49 -6.12 -4.50 5.53
N ILE A 50 -7.20 -3.76 5.80
CA ILE A 50 -7.08 -2.33 6.07
C ILE A 50 -6.25 -2.10 7.33
N ALA A 51 -6.50 -2.88 8.37
CA ALA A 51 -5.75 -2.76 9.60
C ALA A 51 -4.27 -3.03 9.38
N GLU A 52 -3.96 -4.02 8.56
CA GLU A 52 -2.57 -4.34 8.25
C GLU A 52 -1.89 -3.19 7.50
N MET A 53 -2.64 -2.54 6.62
CA MET A 53 -2.06 -1.41 5.90
C MET A 53 -1.85 -0.22 6.84
N GLN A 54 -2.72 -0.03 7.81
CA GLN A 54 -2.50 0.99 8.82
C GLN A 54 -1.24 0.71 9.63
N ASP A 55 -1.03 -0.56 9.96
CA ASP A 55 0.17 -0.98 10.66
C ASP A 55 1.42 -0.70 9.82
N TRP A 56 1.32 -0.93 8.53
CA TRP A 56 2.43 -0.66 7.65
C TRP A 56 2.81 0.82 7.68
N PHE A 57 1.80 1.70 7.61
CA PHE A 57 2.06 3.14 7.70
C PHE A 57 2.67 3.49 9.06
N ALA A 58 2.17 2.88 10.11
CA ALA A 58 2.71 3.14 11.43
C ALA A 58 4.18 2.77 11.50
N GLY A 59 4.54 1.64 10.91
CA GLY A 59 5.93 1.22 10.89
C GLY A 59 6.82 2.14 10.09
N GLN A 60 6.28 2.69 9.01
CA GLN A 60 7.07 3.57 8.15
C GLN A 60 7.31 4.94 8.78
N THR A 61 6.39 5.41 9.57
CA THR A 61 6.47 6.77 10.07
C THR A 61 6.68 6.86 11.57
N GLY A 62 6.85 5.73 12.22
CA GLY A 62 6.97 5.70 13.67
C GLY A 62 5.69 6.10 14.36
N GLY A 63 4.57 5.85 13.72
CA GLY A 63 3.27 6.15 14.27
C GLY A 63 2.82 7.57 14.09
N LYS A 64 3.57 8.36 13.33
CA LYS A 64 3.27 9.78 13.20
C LYS A 64 2.28 10.12 12.11
N ARG A 65 2.30 9.35 11.04
CA ARG A 65 1.42 9.63 9.91
C ARG A 65 0.73 8.39 9.47
N ILE A 66 -0.49 8.22 9.92
CA ILE A 66 -1.28 7.05 9.56
C ILE A 66 -2.58 7.55 8.96
N PRO A 67 -2.87 7.19 7.70
CA PRO A 67 -4.14 7.58 7.10
C PRO A 67 -5.29 6.93 7.87
N ASP A 68 -6.44 7.57 7.84
CA ASP A 68 -7.59 6.97 8.50
C ASP A 68 -8.05 5.76 7.69
N SER A 69 -8.81 4.90 8.33
CA SER A 69 -9.23 3.65 7.70
C SER A 69 -10.07 3.91 6.44
N ARG A 70 -10.79 5.00 6.43
CA ARG A 70 -11.62 5.34 5.28
C ARG A 70 -10.78 5.59 4.03
N SER A 71 -9.69 6.32 4.18
CA SER A 71 -8.82 6.60 3.05
C SER A 71 -8.17 5.34 2.52
N ILE A 72 -7.75 4.48 3.42
CA ILE A 72 -7.15 3.21 3.03
C ILE A 72 -8.20 2.33 2.36
N ARG A 73 -9.40 2.28 2.94
CA ARG A 73 -10.47 1.47 2.38
C ARG A 73 -10.79 1.88 0.95
N ARG A 74 -10.85 3.16 0.69
CA ARG A 74 -11.15 3.65 -0.65
C ARG A 74 -10.19 3.10 -1.68
N ARG A 75 -8.92 2.95 -1.29
CA ARG A 75 -7.92 2.45 -2.22
C ARG A 75 -7.88 0.93 -2.26
N VAL A 76 -8.21 0.29 -1.17
CA VAL A 76 -8.15 -1.16 -1.07
C VAL A 76 -9.39 -1.85 -1.63
N THR A 77 -10.53 -1.22 -1.51
CA THR A 77 -11.80 -1.85 -1.91
C THR A 77 -11.81 -2.40 -3.33
N PRO A 78 -11.41 -1.63 -4.34
CA PRO A 78 -11.45 -2.21 -5.69
C PRO A 78 -10.52 -3.39 -5.85
N ILE A 79 -9.38 -3.35 -5.18
CA ILE A 79 -8.42 -4.45 -5.22
C ILE A 79 -9.02 -5.68 -4.53
N TRP A 80 -9.62 -5.45 -3.37
CA TRP A 80 -10.24 -6.51 -2.59
C TRP A 80 -11.32 -7.24 -3.40
N HIS A 81 -12.20 -6.47 -4.02
CA HIS A 81 -13.27 -7.07 -4.80
C HIS A 81 -12.75 -7.85 -5.98
N GLU A 82 -11.76 -7.32 -6.66
CA GLU A 82 -11.22 -7.98 -7.82
C GLU A 82 -10.56 -9.31 -7.46
N LEU A 83 -9.80 -9.31 -6.38
CA LEU A 83 -9.11 -10.51 -5.95
C LEU A 83 -10.05 -11.56 -5.38
N ARG A 84 -11.10 -11.10 -4.70
CA ARG A 84 -12.09 -12.03 -4.18
C ARG A 84 -12.84 -12.73 -5.31
N ARG A 85 -13.10 -12.02 -6.37
CA ARG A 85 -13.76 -12.61 -7.52
C ARG A 85 -12.93 -13.75 -8.08
N ASP A 86 -11.64 -13.53 -8.18
CA ASP A 86 -10.74 -14.52 -8.74
C ASP A 86 -10.63 -15.75 -7.87
N SER A 87 -10.76 -15.59 -6.57
CA SER A 87 -10.55 -16.73 -5.70
C SER A 87 -11.77 -17.63 -5.62
N ILE A 88 -12.87 -17.26 -6.22
CA ILE A 88 -14.01 -18.10 -6.29
C ILE A 88 -13.97 -18.97 -7.53
#